data_8b8e2ad959b1c29e45a59fb11dcfb8be
#
_entry.id   8b8e2ad959b1c29e45a59fb11dcfb8be
#
_cell.length_a   1.000
_cell.length_b   1.000
_cell.length_c   1.000
_cell.angle_alpha   90.00
_cell.angle_beta   90.00
_cell.angle_gamma   90.00
#
_symmetry.space_group_name_H-M   'P 1'
#
loop_
_entity.id
_entity.type
_entity.pdbx_description
1 polymer ?
#
loop_
_entity_poly.entity_id
_entity_poly.type
_entity_poly.pdbx_seq_one_letter_code
_entity_poly.pdbx_strand_id
1 'polypeptide(L)'
;MSIFKKLFDKIKNLKQKKSNSENILLNDGVKKNSAVNFDHGLKKTNNFFVNSLNKIIYKNVIIDDEFFHKIEETLLSMDVGNYATNKIVSAIKNEVKFQNIDNPNLIKQIIIDKLFVYYIQDTIVQTNLNLKANETNVILFFGVNGVGKTTTIAKVANFLQQNNLKVCLVAGDTFRAGAVEQLDLWAKKLDIKIFKPTKPNQDPASVIYDGVKWASENKFNVVLCDTSGRLQTKTNLMNELKKINNVIKKFDPNQPCESLLVVDATIGQSGLIQAKCFSEVVKISGIVLTKIDSTSGGGIIFAIKDNFNLPLKFLCFGEKVEDIEMFDLEKFIKVMLKNFSFLEEE
;
A
#
# COMPACT_ATOMS: atom_id res chain seq x y z
N MET A 1 5.98 5.21 30.51
CA MET A 1 6.64 5.09 29.19
C MET A 1 5.76 4.19 28.34
N SER A 2 5.04 4.73 27.35
CA SER A 2 4.02 4.03 26.53
C SER A 2 4.59 2.73 25.96
N ILE A 3 3.82 1.65 26.01
CA ILE A 3 4.09 0.35 25.39
C ILE A 3 4.44 0.56 23.91
N PHE A 4 3.80 1.52 23.27
CA PHE A 4 4.03 2.06 21.94
C PHE A 4 5.52 2.39 21.71
N LYS A 5 6.18 3.13 22.61
CA LYS A 5 7.59 3.51 22.47
C LYS A 5 8.53 2.30 22.53
N LYS A 6 8.26 1.34 23.43
CA LYS A 6 9.05 0.09 23.56
C LYS A 6 8.92 -0.83 22.34
N LEU A 7 7.69 -0.98 21.81
CA LEU A 7 7.43 -1.75 20.58
C LEU A 7 8.07 -1.07 19.37
N PHE A 8 8.03 0.22 19.32
CA PHE A 8 8.60 1.07 18.29
C PHE A 8 10.11 0.90 18.18
N ASP A 9 10.81 0.98 19.32
CA ASP A 9 12.27 0.76 19.39
C ASP A 9 12.63 -0.68 18.96
N LYS A 10 11.76 -1.65 19.26
CA LYS A 10 11.95 -3.04 18.84
C LYS A 10 11.82 -3.22 17.31
N ILE A 11 10.88 -2.53 16.67
CA ILE A 11 10.70 -2.55 15.20
C ILE A 11 11.87 -1.85 14.51
N LYS A 12 12.32 -0.72 15.05
CA LYS A 12 13.46 0.03 14.52
C LYS A 12 14.74 -0.83 14.54
N ASN A 13 14.94 -1.59 15.60
CA ASN A 13 16.04 -2.53 15.73
C ASN A 13 15.92 -3.74 14.78
N LEU A 14 14.71 -4.20 14.46
CA LEU A 14 14.47 -5.26 13.48
C LEU A 14 14.70 -4.79 12.03
N LYS A 15 14.36 -3.53 11.72
CA LYS A 15 14.65 -2.89 10.41
C LYS A 15 16.17 -2.79 10.17
N GLN A 16 16.97 -2.50 11.18
CA GLN A 16 18.44 -2.36 11.05
C GLN A 16 19.18 -3.69 10.87
N LYS A 17 18.66 -4.81 11.36
CA LYS A 17 19.33 -6.14 11.29
C LYS A 17 19.20 -6.85 9.94
N LYS A 18 18.39 -6.38 8.99
CA LYS A 18 18.09 -7.06 7.71
C LYS A 18 18.52 -6.30 6.45
N SER A 19 19.34 -5.28 6.54
CA SER A 19 19.91 -4.66 5.33
C SER A 19 21.06 -5.53 4.82
N ASN A 20 20.79 -6.43 3.87
CA ASN A 20 21.83 -7.01 3.04
C ASN A 20 22.50 -5.88 2.26
N SER A 21 23.82 -5.85 2.23
CA SER A 21 24.65 -4.82 1.59
C SER A 21 24.47 -4.68 0.06
N GLU A 22 23.66 -5.52 -0.55
CA GLU A 22 23.39 -5.54 -1.99
C GLU A 22 22.11 -4.82 -2.41
N ASN A 23 21.23 -4.45 -1.47
CA ASN A 23 19.95 -3.80 -1.78
C ASN A 23 20.09 -2.28 -1.82
N ILE A 24 19.45 -1.67 -2.83
CA ILE A 24 19.34 -0.21 -2.93
C ILE A 24 18.41 0.27 -1.82
N LEU A 25 18.93 1.09 -0.92
CA LEU A 25 18.11 1.78 0.08
C LEU A 25 17.49 3.02 -0.57
N LEU A 26 16.18 3.02 -0.68
CA LEU A 26 15.42 4.18 -1.12
C LEU A 26 15.25 5.13 0.07
N ASN A 27 15.59 6.38 -0.13
CA ASN A 27 15.25 7.42 0.82
C ASN A 27 13.80 7.84 0.57
N ASP A 28 13.00 7.92 1.61
CA ASP A 28 11.77 8.69 1.58
C ASP A 28 12.16 10.14 1.28
N GLY A 29 12.32 10.48 0.01
CA GLY A 29 12.81 11.77 -0.46
C GLY A 29 11.91 12.90 0.04
N VAL A 30 12.00 13.16 1.33
CA VAL A 30 11.22 14.16 2.06
C VAL A 30 11.72 15.53 1.69
N LYS A 31 11.33 16.00 0.51
CA LYS A 31 11.12 17.43 0.38
C LYS A 31 9.96 17.75 1.33
N LYS A 32 10.10 18.79 2.16
CA LYS A 32 9.07 19.26 3.12
C LYS A 32 7.63 19.30 2.57
N ASN A 33 7.45 19.30 1.26
CA ASN A 33 6.16 19.30 0.58
C ASN A 33 5.44 17.92 0.58
N SER A 34 6.14 16.79 0.66
CA SER A 34 5.49 15.47 0.68
C SER A 34 4.78 15.17 2.00
N ALA A 35 5.34 15.60 3.13
CA ALA A 35 4.70 15.43 4.44
C ALA A 35 3.37 16.21 4.55
N VAL A 36 3.32 17.42 3.99
CA VAL A 36 2.10 18.24 3.95
C VAL A 36 1.03 17.59 3.06
N ASN A 37 1.44 17.00 1.93
CA ASN A 37 0.54 16.31 1.02
C ASN A 37 -0.02 15.03 1.63
N PHE A 38 0.77 14.27 2.37
CA PHE A 38 0.34 13.04 3.04
C PHE A 38 -0.69 13.32 4.14
N ASP A 39 -0.45 14.32 4.99
CA ASP A 39 -1.41 14.79 6.01
C ASP A 39 -2.74 15.21 5.34
N HIS A 40 -2.66 15.90 4.21
CA HIS A 40 -3.85 16.30 3.46
C HIS A 40 -4.57 15.11 2.83
N GLY A 41 -3.86 14.14 2.29
CA GLY A 41 -4.41 12.91 1.72
C GLY A 41 -5.18 12.07 2.75
N LEU A 42 -4.73 12.01 4.01
CA LEU A 42 -5.38 11.29 5.09
C LEU A 42 -6.38 12.12 5.91
N LYS A 43 -6.62 13.39 5.56
CA LYS A 43 -7.46 14.30 6.34
C LYS A 43 -8.88 13.80 6.54
N LYS A 44 -9.53 13.26 5.51
CA LYS A 44 -10.90 12.71 5.62
C LYS A 44 -10.94 11.52 6.57
N THR A 45 -10.01 10.60 6.42
CA THR A 45 -9.87 9.41 7.27
C THR A 45 -9.61 9.80 8.71
N ASN A 46 -8.66 10.73 8.95
CA ASN A 46 -8.37 11.25 10.29
C ASN A 46 -9.61 11.89 10.93
N ASN A 47 -10.25 12.83 10.24
CA ASN A 47 -11.42 13.52 10.76
C ASN A 47 -12.55 12.54 11.10
N PHE A 48 -12.81 11.56 10.26
CA PHE A 48 -13.84 10.56 10.52
C PHE A 48 -13.51 9.71 11.75
N PHE A 49 -12.29 9.20 11.83
CA PHE A 49 -11.83 8.37 12.95
C PHE A 49 -11.89 9.13 14.29
N VAL A 50 -11.25 10.29 14.32
CA VAL A 50 -11.20 11.14 15.53
C VAL A 50 -12.59 11.55 15.99
N ASN A 51 -13.44 12.01 15.06
CA ASN A 51 -14.79 12.45 15.40
C ASN A 51 -15.65 11.28 15.90
N SER A 52 -15.53 10.11 15.29
CA SER A 52 -16.30 8.92 15.71
C SER A 52 -15.87 8.43 17.09
N LEU A 53 -14.58 8.34 17.35
CA LEU A 53 -14.08 7.96 18.67
C LEU A 53 -14.40 9.04 19.74
N ASN A 54 -14.26 10.32 19.41
CA ASN A 54 -14.60 11.39 20.35
C ASN A 54 -16.09 11.34 20.74
N LYS A 55 -17.00 11.08 19.80
CA LYS A 55 -18.44 10.92 20.11
C LYS A 55 -18.70 9.80 21.12
N ILE A 56 -17.93 8.73 21.07
CA ILE A 56 -18.05 7.61 22.00
C ILE A 56 -17.49 7.96 23.38
N ILE A 57 -16.37 8.69 23.42
CA ILE A 57 -15.58 8.90 24.64
C ILE A 57 -16.01 10.15 25.43
N TYR A 58 -16.53 11.21 24.77
CA TYR A 58 -16.91 12.47 25.46
C TYR A 58 -18.32 12.51 26.09
N LYS A 59 -19.14 11.51 25.87
CA LYS A 59 -20.45 11.43 26.49
C LYS A 59 -20.35 10.61 27.76
N ASN A 60 -19.99 11.21 28.93
CA ASN A 60 -20.05 10.64 30.32
C ASN A 60 -20.40 9.14 30.34
N VAL A 61 -19.56 8.30 29.78
CA VAL A 61 -19.96 6.97 29.36
C VAL A 61 -19.49 5.99 30.41
N ILE A 62 -20.45 5.20 30.88
CA ILE A 62 -20.15 3.96 31.59
C ILE A 62 -19.48 3.03 30.59
N ILE A 63 -18.33 2.47 30.97
CA ILE A 63 -17.58 1.50 30.15
C ILE A 63 -18.25 0.12 30.30
N ASP A 64 -19.33 -0.05 29.55
CA ASP A 64 -20.15 -1.25 29.54
C ASP A 64 -20.08 -1.95 28.18
N ASP A 65 -20.88 -2.98 27.96
CA ASP A 65 -20.92 -3.70 26.67
C ASP A 65 -21.42 -2.82 25.51
N GLU A 66 -22.30 -1.85 25.77
CA GLU A 66 -22.77 -0.90 24.74
C GLU A 66 -21.64 0.02 24.27
N PHE A 67 -20.76 0.44 25.17
CA PHE A 67 -19.57 1.21 24.84
C PHE A 67 -18.66 0.44 23.86
N PHE A 68 -18.39 -0.83 24.13
CA PHE A 68 -17.56 -1.65 23.24
C PHE A 68 -18.23 -1.94 21.92
N HIS A 69 -19.56 -2.09 21.90
CA HIS A 69 -20.31 -2.25 20.66
C HIS A 69 -20.19 -1.02 19.75
N LYS A 70 -20.22 0.19 20.31
CA LYS A 70 -19.99 1.43 19.56
C LYS A 70 -18.57 1.52 18.96
N ILE A 71 -17.56 1.03 19.69
CA ILE A 71 -16.20 0.91 19.15
C ILE A 71 -16.19 -0.06 17.96
N GLU A 72 -16.86 -1.21 18.09
CA GLU A 72 -16.98 -2.21 17.02
C GLU A 72 -17.63 -1.63 15.77
N GLU A 73 -18.77 -0.97 15.90
CA GLU A 73 -19.46 -0.30 14.80
C GLU A 73 -18.58 0.75 14.11
N THR A 74 -17.82 1.52 14.91
CA THR A 74 -16.91 2.52 14.37
C THR A 74 -15.80 1.87 13.54
N LEU A 75 -15.16 0.83 14.03
CA LEU A 75 -14.11 0.12 13.32
C LEU A 75 -14.63 -0.54 12.03
N LEU A 76 -15.83 -1.11 12.07
CA LEU A 76 -16.50 -1.67 10.89
C LEU A 76 -16.81 -0.60 9.85
N SER A 77 -17.31 0.57 10.26
CA SER A 77 -17.61 1.70 9.38
C SER A 77 -16.36 2.31 8.73
N MET A 78 -15.18 1.98 9.23
CA MET A 78 -13.88 2.37 8.68
C MET A 78 -13.25 1.31 7.77
N ASP A 79 -13.97 0.29 7.40
CA ASP A 79 -13.47 -0.84 6.58
C ASP A 79 -12.36 -1.68 7.25
N VAL A 80 -12.26 -1.69 8.57
CA VAL A 80 -11.30 -2.52 9.32
C VAL A 80 -11.51 -4.02 9.04
N GLY A 81 -12.76 -4.41 8.77
CA GLY A 81 -13.16 -5.79 8.54
C GLY A 81 -13.54 -6.54 9.82
N ASN A 82 -14.48 -7.48 9.70
CA ASN A 82 -15.06 -8.17 10.85
C ASN A 82 -14.03 -8.92 11.70
N TYR A 83 -13.10 -9.63 11.06
CA TYR A 83 -12.10 -10.43 11.78
C TYR A 83 -11.16 -9.55 12.62
N ALA A 84 -10.57 -8.51 12.00
CA ALA A 84 -9.70 -7.56 12.70
C ALA A 84 -10.47 -6.83 13.82
N THR A 85 -11.66 -6.34 13.53
CA THR A 85 -12.51 -5.64 14.51
C THR A 85 -12.76 -6.48 15.75
N ASN A 86 -13.21 -7.73 15.60
CA ASN A 86 -13.46 -8.63 16.71
C ASN A 86 -12.21 -8.89 17.56
N LYS A 87 -11.06 -9.10 16.93
CA LYS A 87 -9.78 -9.30 17.61
C LYS A 87 -9.34 -8.06 18.38
N ILE A 88 -9.44 -6.89 17.76
CA ILE A 88 -9.03 -5.61 18.35
C ILE A 88 -9.95 -5.27 19.53
N VAL A 89 -11.28 -5.35 19.36
CA VAL A 89 -12.26 -5.05 20.44
C VAL A 89 -12.09 -6.01 21.60
N SER A 90 -11.92 -7.31 21.34
CA SER A 90 -11.65 -8.28 22.41
C SER A 90 -10.36 -7.96 23.17
N ALA A 91 -9.29 -7.55 22.46
CA ALA A 91 -8.05 -7.15 23.10
C ALA A 91 -8.19 -5.86 23.93
N ILE A 92 -9.02 -4.91 23.47
CA ILE A 92 -9.35 -3.69 24.23
C ILE A 92 -10.15 -4.05 25.49
N LYS A 93 -11.22 -4.88 25.38
CA LYS A 93 -12.01 -5.34 26.53
C LYS A 93 -11.15 -6.00 27.60
N ASN A 94 -10.25 -6.88 27.19
CA ASN A 94 -9.37 -7.60 28.11
C ASN A 94 -8.40 -6.65 28.84
N GLU A 95 -7.83 -5.68 28.11
CA GLU A 95 -6.90 -4.70 28.69
C GLU A 95 -7.59 -3.78 29.68
N VAL A 96 -8.78 -3.27 29.33
CA VAL A 96 -9.61 -2.42 30.20
C VAL A 96 -9.97 -3.15 31.50
N LYS A 97 -10.38 -4.42 31.41
CA LYS A 97 -10.68 -5.24 32.57
C LYS A 97 -9.44 -5.54 33.42
N PHE A 98 -8.31 -5.88 32.79
CA PHE A 98 -7.07 -6.21 33.47
C PHE A 98 -6.49 -5.03 34.26
N GLN A 99 -6.56 -3.83 33.69
CA GLN A 99 -6.05 -2.60 34.33
C GLN A 99 -7.10 -1.87 35.19
N ASN A 100 -8.32 -2.38 35.28
CA ASN A 100 -9.47 -1.73 36.00
C ASN A 100 -9.66 -0.27 35.56
N ILE A 101 -9.65 -0.03 34.23
CA ILE A 101 -9.76 1.31 33.68
C ILE A 101 -11.22 1.76 33.68
N ASP A 102 -11.48 2.85 34.34
CA ASP A 102 -12.76 3.58 34.42
C ASP A 102 -12.71 4.94 33.70
N ASN A 103 -11.51 5.43 33.37
CA ASN A 103 -11.30 6.70 32.69
C ASN A 103 -11.35 6.52 31.16
N PRO A 104 -12.35 7.08 30.48
CA PRO A 104 -12.48 6.97 29.01
C PRO A 104 -11.28 7.52 28.22
N ASN A 105 -10.54 8.49 28.75
CA ASN A 105 -9.35 9.04 28.06
C ASN A 105 -8.20 8.04 27.98
N LEU A 106 -8.06 7.14 28.96
CA LEU A 106 -7.06 6.07 28.92
C LEU A 106 -7.40 5.02 27.85
N ILE A 107 -8.69 4.84 27.56
CA ILE A 107 -9.13 3.90 26.53
C ILE A 107 -8.66 4.32 25.13
N LYS A 108 -8.53 5.63 24.87
CA LYS A 108 -7.98 6.13 23.60
C LYS A 108 -6.59 5.55 23.32
N GLN A 109 -5.72 5.56 24.32
CA GLN A 109 -4.37 5.00 24.20
C GLN A 109 -4.41 3.50 23.96
N ILE A 110 -5.31 2.80 24.66
CA ILE A 110 -5.48 1.35 24.49
C ILE A 110 -5.96 1.02 23.07
N ILE A 111 -6.92 1.75 22.52
CA ILE A 111 -7.40 1.55 21.15
C ILE A 111 -6.23 1.68 20.18
N ILE A 112 -5.44 2.74 20.31
CA ILE A 112 -4.25 2.99 19.47
C ILE A 112 -3.24 1.84 19.59
N ASP A 113 -2.90 1.47 20.81
CA ASP A 113 -1.94 0.39 21.08
C ASP A 113 -2.44 -0.94 20.50
N LYS A 114 -3.72 -1.26 20.62
CA LYS A 114 -4.27 -2.52 20.10
C LYS A 114 -4.35 -2.54 18.58
N LEU A 115 -4.71 -1.43 17.93
CA LEU A 115 -4.65 -1.28 16.47
C LEU A 115 -3.21 -1.48 15.96
N PHE A 116 -2.24 -0.83 16.60
CA PHE A 116 -0.84 -0.96 16.22
C PHE A 116 -0.32 -2.38 16.41
N VAL A 117 -0.53 -2.96 17.61
CA VAL A 117 -0.12 -4.33 17.93
C VAL A 117 -0.74 -5.32 16.94
N TYR A 118 -2.04 -5.17 16.65
CA TYR A 118 -2.73 -6.02 15.69
C TYR A 118 -2.09 -5.95 14.30
N TYR A 119 -1.74 -4.76 13.82
CA TYR A 119 -1.14 -4.60 12.50
C TYR A 119 0.24 -5.24 12.40
N ILE A 120 1.10 -5.07 13.44
CA ILE A 120 2.47 -5.59 13.40
C ILE A 120 2.57 -7.09 13.74
N GLN A 121 1.55 -7.64 14.40
CA GLN A 121 1.51 -9.06 14.75
C GLN A 121 1.47 -9.89 13.47
N ASP A 122 2.42 -10.83 13.34
CA ASP A 122 2.53 -11.76 12.20
C ASP A 122 2.68 -11.11 10.81
N THR A 123 2.96 -9.81 10.75
CA THR A 123 3.09 -9.08 9.48
C THR A 123 4.56 -8.96 9.07
N ILE A 124 4.84 -9.20 7.78
CA ILE A 124 6.13 -8.88 7.17
C ILE A 124 6.20 -7.36 7.01
N VAL A 125 6.92 -6.67 7.90
CA VAL A 125 7.06 -5.20 7.91
C VAL A 125 8.09 -4.71 6.87
N GLN A 126 8.34 -5.47 5.81
CA GLN A 126 9.31 -5.10 4.78
C GLN A 126 8.65 -4.20 3.72
N THR A 127 8.61 -2.90 3.98
CA THR A 127 8.00 -1.90 3.09
C THR A 127 8.91 -1.47 1.94
N ASN A 128 10.23 -1.60 2.08
CA ASN A 128 11.20 -1.27 1.03
C ASN A 128 11.03 -2.18 -0.20
N LEU A 129 11.32 -1.62 -1.38
CA LEU A 129 11.40 -2.40 -2.61
C LEU A 129 12.66 -3.30 -2.59
N ASN A 130 12.56 -4.49 -3.18
CA ASN A 130 13.67 -5.44 -3.27
C ASN A 130 14.54 -5.14 -4.50
N LEU A 131 15.10 -3.93 -4.57
CA LEU A 131 15.94 -3.50 -5.68
C LEU A 131 17.39 -3.86 -5.41
N LYS A 132 18.03 -4.52 -6.38
CA LYS A 132 19.45 -4.86 -6.31
C LYS A 132 20.30 -3.87 -7.08
N ALA A 133 21.46 -3.52 -6.53
CA ALA A 133 22.44 -2.71 -7.21
C ALA A 133 23.04 -3.47 -8.40
N ASN A 134 23.38 -2.74 -9.45
CA ASN A 134 24.04 -3.28 -10.68
C ASN A 134 23.24 -4.31 -11.48
N GLU A 135 21.96 -4.48 -11.19
CA GLU A 135 21.05 -5.33 -11.97
C GLU A 135 19.89 -4.49 -12.56
N THR A 136 19.27 -5.01 -13.60
CA THR A 136 18.01 -4.45 -14.11
C THR A 136 16.84 -5.03 -13.30
N ASN A 137 16.23 -4.24 -12.46
CA ASN A 137 15.14 -4.63 -11.58
C ASN A 137 13.80 -4.50 -12.30
N VAL A 138 13.02 -5.56 -12.40
CA VAL A 138 11.69 -5.56 -13.02
C VAL A 138 10.61 -5.50 -11.95
N ILE A 139 9.77 -4.46 -12.03
CA ILE A 139 8.58 -4.32 -11.18
C ILE A 139 7.34 -4.51 -12.03
N LEU A 140 6.55 -5.52 -11.71
CA LEU A 140 5.29 -5.84 -12.39
C LEU A 140 4.12 -5.26 -11.61
N PHE A 141 3.27 -4.46 -12.28
CA PHE A 141 2.04 -3.90 -11.69
C PHE A 141 0.82 -4.59 -12.27
N PHE A 142 -0.09 -5.02 -11.40
CA PHE A 142 -1.35 -5.63 -11.79
C PHE A 142 -2.47 -5.31 -10.80
N GLY A 143 -3.71 -5.60 -11.17
CA GLY A 143 -4.91 -5.27 -10.43
C GLY A 143 -6.09 -5.04 -11.37
N VAL A 144 -7.29 -4.88 -10.85
CA VAL A 144 -8.51 -4.71 -11.67
C VAL A 144 -8.50 -3.36 -12.43
N ASN A 145 -9.38 -3.21 -13.41
CA ASN A 145 -9.51 -1.93 -14.11
C ASN A 145 -10.02 -0.82 -13.19
N GLY A 146 -9.55 0.40 -13.39
CA GLY A 146 -9.99 1.58 -12.64
C GLY A 146 -9.33 1.79 -11.28
N VAL A 147 -8.49 0.86 -10.81
CA VAL A 147 -7.77 1.01 -9.52
C VAL A 147 -6.61 1.99 -9.57
N GLY A 148 -6.26 2.53 -10.74
CA GLY A 148 -5.19 3.52 -10.88
C GLY A 148 -3.82 2.93 -11.19
N LYS A 149 -3.69 1.75 -11.80
CA LYS A 149 -2.41 1.13 -12.17
C LYS A 149 -1.47 2.07 -12.93
N THR A 150 -1.91 2.56 -14.08
CA THR A 150 -1.09 3.44 -14.95
C THR A 150 -0.64 4.71 -14.25
N THR A 151 -1.52 5.33 -13.45
CA THR A 151 -1.17 6.50 -12.62
C THR A 151 -0.19 6.13 -11.51
N THR A 152 -0.36 4.98 -10.88
CA THR A 152 0.57 4.46 -9.86
C THR A 152 1.96 4.24 -10.45
N ILE A 153 2.06 3.66 -11.64
CA ILE A 153 3.33 3.45 -12.35
C ILE A 153 4.04 4.78 -12.56
N ALA A 154 3.32 5.82 -13.01
CA ALA A 154 3.89 7.16 -13.18
C ALA A 154 4.38 7.75 -11.85
N LYS A 155 3.62 7.62 -10.76
CA LYS A 155 4.01 8.07 -9.42
C LYS A 155 5.24 7.34 -8.90
N VAL A 156 5.29 6.02 -9.02
CA VAL A 156 6.46 5.20 -8.63
C VAL A 156 7.67 5.54 -9.50
N ALA A 157 7.49 5.76 -10.81
CA ALA A 157 8.56 6.17 -11.70
C ALA A 157 9.21 7.50 -11.28
N ASN A 158 8.38 8.51 -10.98
CA ASN A 158 8.85 9.79 -10.47
C ASN A 158 9.58 9.63 -9.11
N PHE A 159 9.03 8.84 -8.21
CA PHE A 159 9.65 8.55 -6.91
C PHE A 159 11.04 7.91 -7.06
N LEU A 160 11.17 6.94 -7.97
CA LEU A 160 12.45 6.27 -8.23
C LEU A 160 13.47 7.18 -8.93
N GLN A 161 13.03 8.05 -9.86
CA GLN A 161 13.89 9.07 -10.46
C GLN A 161 14.44 10.06 -9.40
N GLN A 162 13.60 10.48 -8.45
CA GLN A 162 14.03 11.35 -7.34
C GLN A 162 15.06 10.65 -6.42
N ASN A 163 15.11 9.33 -6.43
CA ASN A 163 16.15 8.52 -5.80
C ASN A 163 17.36 8.23 -6.72
N ASN A 164 17.53 9.02 -7.80
CA ASN A 164 18.63 8.91 -8.77
C ASN A 164 18.72 7.57 -9.51
N LEU A 165 17.60 6.87 -9.67
CA LEU A 165 17.54 5.63 -10.46
C LEU A 165 17.13 5.94 -11.89
N LYS A 166 17.79 5.26 -12.84
CA LYS A 166 17.46 5.30 -14.27
C LYS A 166 16.27 4.37 -14.51
N VAL A 167 15.09 4.94 -14.75
CA VAL A 167 13.81 4.22 -14.87
C VAL A 167 13.35 4.20 -16.32
N CYS A 168 12.72 3.10 -16.74
CA CYS A 168 11.94 3.04 -17.97
C CYS A 168 10.59 2.36 -17.75
N LEU A 169 9.65 2.61 -18.66
CA LEU A 169 8.30 2.04 -18.65
C LEU A 169 8.14 1.03 -19.78
N VAL A 170 7.30 0.01 -19.54
CA VAL A 170 6.90 -0.96 -20.57
C VAL A 170 5.38 -1.03 -20.64
N ALA A 171 4.82 -0.71 -21.80
CA ALA A 171 3.38 -0.64 -22.03
C ALA A 171 2.80 -2.03 -22.36
N GLY A 172 2.58 -2.87 -21.34
CA GLY A 172 2.04 -4.22 -21.50
C GLY A 172 0.51 -4.32 -21.54
N ASP A 173 -0.26 -3.26 -21.25
CA ASP A 173 -1.73 -3.24 -21.45
C ASP A 173 -2.08 -2.95 -22.91
N THR A 174 -1.79 -3.91 -23.80
CA THR A 174 -1.85 -3.76 -25.26
C THR A 174 -3.26 -3.87 -25.83
N PHE A 175 -4.22 -4.41 -25.06
CA PHE A 175 -5.59 -4.62 -25.52
C PHE A 175 -6.53 -3.46 -25.22
N ARG A 176 -6.11 -2.52 -24.42
CA ARG A 176 -6.90 -1.34 -24.09
C ARG A 176 -6.46 -0.17 -24.95
N ALA A 177 -7.36 0.21 -25.88
CA ALA A 177 -7.16 1.44 -26.64
C ALA A 177 -6.95 2.60 -25.67
N GLY A 178 -5.96 3.39 -25.82
CA GLY A 178 -5.65 4.52 -24.96
C GLY A 178 -4.81 4.17 -23.70
N ALA A 179 -4.59 2.91 -23.33
CA ALA A 179 -3.72 2.58 -22.19
C ALA A 179 -2.26 2.86 -22.51
N VAL A 180 -1.82 2.47 -23.69
CA VAL A 180 -0.46 2.73 -24.20
C VAL A 180 -0.23 4.24 -24.35
N GLU A 181 -1.21 4.96 -24.92
CA GLU A 181 -1.15 6.42 -25.09
C GLU A 181 -1.13 7.13 -23.74
N GLN A 182 -1.94 6.66 -22.78
CA GLN A 182 -1.95 7.23 -21.42
C GLN A 182 -0.59 7.07 -20.74
N LEU A 183 0.03 5.91 -20.85
CA LEU A 183 1.35 5.66 -20.29
C LEU A 183 2.43 6.47 -21.02
N ASP A 184 2.32 6.64 -22.34
CA ASP A 184 3.22 7.47 -23.15
C ASP A 184 3.14 8.96 -22.77
N LEU A 185 1.93 9.48 -22.48
CA LEU A 185 1.77 10.84 -21.98
C LEU A 185 2.47 11.04 -20.63
N TRP A 186 2.39 10.06 -19.73
CA TRP A 186 3.11 10.11 -18.47
C TRP A 186 4.63 10.03 -18.69
N ALA A 187 5.08 9.16 -19.59
CA ALA A 187 6.50 9.03 -19.94
C ALA A 187 7.08 10.36 -20.44
N LYS A 188 6.36 11.05 -21.35
CA LYS A 188 6.72 12.37 -21.85
C LYS A 188 6.76 13.44 -20.76
N LYS A 189 5.73 13.46 -19.90
CA LYS A 189 5.64 14.43 -18.80
C LYS A 189 6.78 14.30 -17.78
N LEU A 190 7.28 13.09 -17.59
CA LEU A 190 8.34 12.77 -16.62
C LEU A 190 9.73 12.67 -17.25
N ASP A 191 9.83 12.87 -18.57
CA ASP A 191 11.07 12.63 -19.33
C ASP A 191 11.65 11.22 -19.12
N ILE A 192 10.78 10.19 -19.15
CA ILE A 192 11.12 8.79 -18.97
C ILE A 192 11.00 8.06 -20.31
N LYS A 193 11.94 7.18 -20.60
CA LYS A 193 11.87 6.32 -21.78
C LYS A 193 10.78 5.26 -21.60
N ILE A 194 10.05 4.98 -22.68
CA ILE A 194 9.00 3.96 -22.70
C ILE A 194 9.21 2.99 -23.87
N PHE A 195 9.08 1.71 -23.58
CA PHE A 195 8.97 0.67 -24.59
C PHE A 195 7.51 0.40 -24.92
N LYS A 196 7.14 0.49 -26.20
CA LYS A 196 5.75 0.37 -26.66
C LYS A 196 5.60 -0.82 -27.62
N PRO A 197 4.40 -1.41 -27.74
CA PRO A 197 4.12 -2.41 -28.77
C PRO A 197 4.37 -1.82 -30.18
N THR A 198 4.88 -2.63 -31.09
CA THR A 198 5.16 -2.22 -32.47
C THR A 198 3.95 -2.33 -33.38
N LYS A 199 2.91 -3.05 -32.94
CA LYS A 199 1.64 -3.23 -33.66
C LYS A 199 0.46 -3.28 -32.69
N PRO A 200 -0.75 -2.88 -33.10
CA PRO A 200 -1.95 -2.98 -32.28
C PRO A 200 -2.20 -4.43 -31.80
N ASN A 201 -2.69 -4.58 -30.57
CA ASN A 201 -3.00 -5.88 -29.96
C ASN A 201 -1.85 -6.89 -29.96
N GLN A 202 -0.60 -6.43 -29.95
CA GLN A 202 0.56 -7.30 -29.77
C GLN A 202 0.43 -8.05 -28.45
N ASP A 203 0.86 -9.32 -28.40
CA ASP A 203 0.82 -10.14 -27.20
C ASP A 203 1.55 -9.45 -26.01
N PRO A 204 0.87 -9.19 -24.88
CA PRO A 204 1.45 -8.51 -23.74
C PRO A 204 2.75 -9.13 -23.24
N ALA A 205 2.83 -10.46 -23.21
CA ALA A 205 4.02 -11.16 -22.73
C ALA A 205 5.22 -10.94 -23.66
N SER A 206 5.00 -10.85 -24.99
CA SER A 206 6.06 -10.50 -25.95
C SER A 206 6.54 -9.07 -25.72
N VAL A 207 5.62 -8.10 -25.58
CA VAL A 207 5.98 -6.69 -25.34
C VAL A 207 6.80 -6.53 -24.06
N ILE A 208 6.40 -7.22 -22.99
CA ILE A 208 7.10 -7.15 -21.71
C ILE A 208 8.48 -7.82 -21.82
N TYR A 209 8.60 -8.97 -22.46
CA TYR A 209 9.89 -9.63 -22.65
C TYR A 209 10.87 -8.75 -23.44
N ASP A 210 10.42 -8.23 -24.59
CA ASP A 210 11.24 -7.37 -25.45
C ASP A 210 11.61 -6.06 -24.75
N GLY A 211 10.66 -5.49 -23.99
CA GLY A 211 10.88 -4.27 -23.19
C GLY A 211 11.89 -4.46 -22.06
N VAL A 212 11.83 -5.59 -21.33
CA VAL A 212 12.80 -5.92 -20.28
C VAL A 212 14.19 -6.14 -20.87
N LYS A 213 14.29 -6.87 -21.99
CA LYS A 213 15.54 -7.07 -22.72
C LYS A 213 16.15 -5.74 -23.18
N TRP A 214 15.35 -4.91 -23.84
CA TRP A 214 15.76 -3.56 -24.27
C TRP A 214 16.25 -2.71 -23.09
N ALA A 215 15.56 -2.76 -21.97
CA ALA A 215 15.93 -2.00 -20.78
C ALA A 215 17.28 -2.45 -20.19
N SER A 216 17.53 -3.76 -20.18
CA SER A 216 18.80 -4.32 -19.73
C SER A 216 19.96 -3.91 -20.64
N GLU A 217 19.78 -4.00 -21.96
CA GLU A 217 20.77 -3.58 -22.97
C GLU A 217 21.10 -2.08 -22.84
N ASN A 218 20.13 -1.25 -22.45
CA ASN A 218 20.28 0.19 -22.24
C ASN A 218 20.65 0.58 -20.80
N LYS A 219 20.97 -0.40 -19.94
CA LYS A 219 21.43 -0.23 -18.56
C LYS A 219 20.48 0.63 -17.72
N PHE A 220 19.17 0.35 -17.80
CA PHE A 220 18.19 0.90 -16.86
C PHE A 220 18.28 0.16 -15.52
N ASN A 221 18.18 0.91 -14.42
CA ASN A 221 18.19 0.34 -13.08
C ASN A 221 16.84 -0.34 -12.76
N VAL A 222 15.74 0.25 -13.23
CA VAL A 222 14.39 -0.23 -12.94
C VAL A 222 13.51 -0.16 -14.18
N VAL A 223 12.75 -1.24 -14.40
CA VAL A 223 11.74 -1.39 -15.44
C VAL A 223 10.37 -1.53 -14.78
N LEU A 224 9.45 -0.62 -15.08
CA LEU A 224 8.08 -0.66 -14.59
C LEU A 224 7.15 -1.17 -15.69
N CYS A 225 6.55 -2.34 -15.48
CA CYS A 225 5.68 -3.01 -16.43
C CYS A 225 4.21 -2.81 -16.10
N ASP A 226 3.45 -2.14 -16.99
CA ASP A 226 1.98 -2.04 -16.90
C ASP A 226 1.34 -3.31 -17.46
N THR A 227 0.20 -3.72 -16.90
CA THR A 227 -0.57 -4.89 -17.37
C THR A 227 -2.06 -4.59 -17.47
N SER A 228 -2.77 -5.40 -18.24
CA SER A 228 -4.22 -5.37 -18.31
C SER A 228 -4.86 -5.71 -16.95
N GLY A 229 -6.07 -5.21 -16.71
CA GLY A 229 -6.85 -5.49 -15.49
C GLY A 229 -8.27 -5.95 -15.78
N ARG A 230 -8.53 -6.56 -16.93
CA ARG A 230 -9.88 -6.98 -17.38
C ARG A 230 -10.38 -8.21 -16.64
N LEU A 231 -10.90 -8.03 -15.43
CA LEU A 231 -11.40 -9.13 -14.60
C LEU A 231 -12.66 -9.78 -15.16
N GLN A 232 -13.38 -9.11 -16.09
CA GLN A 232 -14.56 -9.66 -16.77
C GLN A 232 -14.23 -10.96 -17.54
N THR A 233 -13.00 -11.09 -18.00
CA THR A 233 -12.44 -12.31 -18.59
C THR A 233 -11.38 -12.91 -17.66
N LYS A 234 -11.78 -13.25 -16.41
CA LYS A 234 -10.89 -13.68 -15.34
C LYS A 234 -9.86 -14.73 -15.81
N THR A 235 -10.34 -15.78 -16.48
CA THR A 235 -9.46 -16.87 -16.93
C THR A 235 -8.38 -16.38 -17.92
N ASN A 236 -8.76 -15.53 -18.87
CA ASN A 236 -7.81 -15.00 -19.86
C ASN A 236 -6.78 -14.09 -19.19
N LEU A 237 -7.21 -13.21 -18.28
CA LEU A 237 -6.33 -12.33 -17.53
C LEU A 237 -5.33 -13.13 -16.68
N MET A 238 -5.80 -14.17 -15.98
CA MET A 238 -4.92 -15.01 -15.16
C MET A 238 -3.89 -15.76 -16.02
N ASN A 239 -4.30 -16.29 -17.17
CA ASN A 239 -3.38 -16.93 -18.12
C ASN A 239 -2.36 -15.95 -18.70
N GLU A 240 -2.78 -14.74 -19.03
CA GLU A 240 -1.91 -13.65 -19.49
C GLU A 240 -0.85 -13.29 -18.45
N LEU A 241 -1.26 -13.05 -17.19
CA LEU A 241 -0.35 -12.73 -16.10
C LEU A 241 0.63 -13.87 -15.79
N LYS A 242 0.17 -15.13 -15.85
CA LYS A 242 1.04 -16.30 -15.72
C LYS A 242 2.08 -16.34 -16.83
N LYS A 243 1.66 -16.06 -18.07
CA LYS A 243 2.56 -16.00 -19.23
C LYS A 243 3.58 -14.88 -19.07
N ILE A 244 3.15 -13.68 -18.68
CA ILE A 244 4.03 -12.53 -18.40
C ILE A 244 5.08 -12.90 -17.35
N ASN A 245 4.64 -13.43 -16.20
CA ASN A 245 5.56 -13.83 -15.13
C ASN A 245 6.60 -14.87 -15.61
N ASN A 246 6.16 -15.83 -16.44
CA ASN A 246 7.05 -16.85 -16.97
C ASN A 246 8.09 -16.29 -17.96
N VAL A 247 7.73 -15.32 -18.82
CA VAL A 247 8.68 -14.74 -19.77
C VAL A 247 9.70 -13.84 -19.07
N ILE A 248 9.30 -13.14 -17.99
CA ILE A 248 10.24 -12.37 -17.15
C ILE A 248 11.24 -13.34 -16.49
N LYS A 249 10.78 -14.46 -15.93
CA LYS A 249 11.66 -15.48 -15.32
C LYS A 249 12.58 -16.18 -16.33
N LYS A 250 12.20 -16.26 -17.60
CA LYS A 250 13.09 -16.74 -18.67
C LYS A 250 14.24 -15.77 -18.95
N PHE A 251 13.98 -14.46 -18.77
CA PHE A 251 15.03 -13.45 -18.87
C PHE A 251 15.99 -13.54 -17.66
N ASP A 252 15.45 -13.53 -16.44
CA ASP A 252 16.18 -13.75 -15.19
C ASP A 252 15.29 -14.49 -14.19
N PRO A 253 15.70 -15.66 -13.66
CA PRO A 253 14.92 -16.44 -12.70
C PRO A 253 14.58 -15.69 -11.39
N ASN A 254 15.35 -14.66 -11.04
CA ASN A 254 15.13 -13.82 -9.84
C ASN A 254 14.16 -12.66 -10.09
N GLN A 255 13.72 -12.46 -11.34
CA GLN A 255 12.78 -11.40 -11.72
C GLN A 255 11.36 -11.97 -11.92
N PRO A 256 10.31 -11.17 -11.73
CA PRO A 256 10.36 -9.79 -11.26
C PRO A 256 10.80 -9.70 -9.79
N CYS A 257 11.58 -8.67 -9.46
CA CYS A 257 12.00 -8.40 -8.08
C CYS A 257 10.83 -7.97 -7.20
N GLU A 258 9.85 -7.31 -7.82
CA GLU A 258 8.58 -6.95 -7.20
C GLU A 258 7.40 -7.25 -8.13
N SER A 259 6.36 -7.84 -7.56
CA SER A 259 5.05 -8.05 -8.18
C SER A 259 4.01 -7.32 -7.32
N LEU A 260 3.64 -6.11 -7.72
CA LEU A 260 2.83 -5.20 -6.92
C LEU A 260 1.36 -5.25 -7.33
N LEU A 261 0.51 -5.65 -6.40
CA LEU A 261 -0.93 -5.58 -6.56
C LEU A 261 -1.43 -4.17 -6.23
N VAL A 262 -2.05 -3.50 -7.20
CA VAL A 262 -2.66 -2.18 -7.01
C VAL A 262 -4.11 -2.36 -6.58
N VAL A 263 -4.46 -1.76 -5.45
CA VAL A 263 -5.79 -1.84 -4.82
C VAL A 263 -6.32 -0.44 -4.57
N ASP A 264 -7.58 -0.23 -4.90
CA ASP A 264 -8.30 1.03 -4.64
C ASP A 264 -8.89 1.01 -3.23
N ALA A 265 -8.58 2.00 -2.41
CA ALA A 265 -9.08 2.09 -1.04
C ALA A 265 -10.60 2.26 -0.94
N THR A 266 -11.26 2.70 -2.02
CA THR A 266 -12.71 2.96 -2.03
C THR A 266 -13.56 1.72 -2.28
N ILE A 267 -12.96 0.60 -2.72
CA ILE A 267 -13.72 -0.62 -3.07
C ILE A 267 -14.11 -1.52 -1.89
N GLY A 268 -13.61 -1.19 -0.68
CA GLY A 268 -13.94 -1.94 0.54
C GLY A 268 -13.58 -3.42 0.50
N GLN A 269 -14.24 -4.22 1.35
CA GLN A 269 -13.99 -5.66 1.50
C GLN A 269 -14.24 -6.47 0.22
N SER A 270 -15.28 -6.13 -0.53
CA SER A 270 -15.65 -6.86 -1.77
C SER A 270 -14.56 -6.81 -2.82
N GLY A 271 -13.87 -5.67 -2.94
CA GLY A 271 -12.76 -5.52 -3.87
C GLY A 271 -11.52 -6.30 -3.45
N LEU A 272 -11.28 -6.45 -2.14
CA LEU A 272 -10.18 -7.28 -1.64
C LEU A 272 -10.40 -8.75 -1.97
N ILE A 273 -11.63 -9.26 -1.87
CA ILE A 273 -11.97 -10.62 -2.25
C ILE A 273 -11.70 -10.84 -3.75
N GLN A 274 -12.10 -9.88 -4.60
CA GLN A 274 -11.81 -9.95 -6.04
C GLN A 274 -10.30 -9.91 -6.33
N ALA A 275 -9.56 -9.08 -5.60
CA ALA A 275 -8.11 -8.95 -5.77
C ALA A 275 -7.35 -10.22 -5.35
N LYS A 276 -7.92 -11.03 -4.45
CA LYS A 276 -7.28 -12.25 -3.96
C LYS A 276 -7.02 -13.29 -5.06
N CYS A 277 -7.80 -13.31 -6.14
CA CYS A 277 -7.59 -14.25 -7.25
C CYS A 277 -6.24 -14.06 -7.96
N PHE A 278 -5.62 -12.88 -7.87
CA PHE A 278 -4.29 -12.65 -8.45
C PHE A 278 -3.21 -13.46 -7.72
N SER A 279 -3.37 -13.72 -6.42
CA SER A 279 -2.41 -14.52 -5.64
C SER A 279 -2.34 -16.00 -6.06
N GLU A 280 -3.35 -16.47 -6.81
CA GLU A 280 -3.39 -17.84 -7.33
C GLU A 280 -2.42 -18.05 -8.51
N VAL A 281 -2.01 -16.98 -9.19
CA VAL A 281 -1.21 -17.06 -10.43
C VAL A 281 0.10 -16.31 -10.38
N VAL A 282 0.22 -15.28 -9.55
CA VAL A 282 1.43 -14.48 -9.37
C VAL A 282 1.77 -14.42 -7.90
N LYS A 283 3.04 -14.67 -7.57
CA LYS A 283 3.54 -14.45 -6.20
C LYS A 283 3.60 -12.95 -5.96
N ILE A 284 2.59 -12.43 -5.25
CA ILE A 284 2.52 -11.02 -4.87
C ILE A 284 3.61 -10.73 -3.84
N SER A 285 4.40 -9.68 -4.06
CA SER A 285 5.47 -9.26 -3.13
C SER A 285 5.04 -8.08 -2.25
N GLY A 286 4.04 -7.33 -2.68
CA GLY A 286 3.53 -6.18 -1.94
C GLY A 286 2.29 -5.55 -2.58
N ILE A 287 1.69 -4.64 -1.84
CA ILE A 287 0.46 -3.95 -2.24
C ILE A 287 0.72 -2.47 -2.36
N VAL A 288 0.13 -1.84 -3.37
CA VAL A 288 0.02 -0.38 -3.50
C VAL A 288 -1.44 0.00 -3.30
N LEU A 289 -1.70 0.84 -2.31
CA LEU A 289 -3.05 1.32 -2.00
C LEU A 289 -3.26 2.70 -2.62
N THR A 290 -4.30 2.84 -3.44
CA THR A 290 -4.63 4.09 -4.15
C THR A 290 -5.88 4.75 -3.62
N LYS A 291 -6.08 6.02 -3.96
CA LYS A 291 -7.28 6.83 -3.64
C LYS A 291 -7.61 6.90 -2.14
N ILE A 292 -6.59 6.87 -1.29
CA ILE A 292 -6.78 6.92 0.17
C ILE A 292 -7.43 8.23 0.63
N ASP A 293 -7.26 9.31 -0.14
CA ASP A 293 -7.87 10.63 0.07
C ASP A 293 -9.37 10.67 -0.23
N SER A 294 -9.88 9.68 -0.96
CA SER A 294 -11.29 9.61 -1.38
C SER A 294 -12.18 8.84 -0.42
N THR A 295 -11.60 8.18 0.58
CA THR A 295 -12.33 7.37 1.54
C THR A 295 -12.15 7.86 2.97
N SER A 296 -13.16 7.64 3.82
CA SER A 296 -13.04 7.68 5.28
C SER A 296 -12.54 6.35 5.85
N GLY A 297 -12.49 5.30 5.03
CA GLY A 297 -12.17 3.92 5.39
C GLY A 297 -10.68 3.62 5.49
N GLY A 298 -9.90 4.42 6.23
CA GLY A 298 -8.47 4.15 6.45
C GLY A 298 -8.17 2.81 7.12
N GLY A 299 -9.18 2.17 7.70
CA GLY A 299 -9.09 0.84 8.28
C GLY A 299 -8.91 -0.28 7.25
N ILE A 300 -9.08 -0.01 5.96
CA ILE A 300 -8.85 -0.99 4.89
C ILE A 300 -7.45 -1.63 4.95
N ILE A 301 -6.44 -0.96 5.53
CA ILE A 301 -5.10 -1.54 5.72
C ILE A 301 -5.12 -2.80 6.58
N PHE A 302 -6.01 -2.86 7.58
CA PHE A 302 -6.18 -4.05 8.44
C PHE A 302 -6.83 -5.19 7.66
N ALA A 303 -7.84 -4.88 6.85
CA ALA A 303 -8.46 -5.85 5.98
C ALA A 303 -7.50 -6.38 4.90
N ILE A 304 -6.64 -5.54 4.36
CA ILE A 304 -5.57 -5.95 3.44
C ILE A 304 -4.62 -6.91 4.15
N LYS A 305 -4.19 -6.59 5.37
CA LYS A 305 -3.36 -7.48 6.18
C LYS A 305 -4.01 -8.85 6.33
N ASP A 306 -5.28 -8.91 6.73
CA ASP A 306 -5.98 -10.17 6.98
C ASP A 306 -6.17 -11.03 5.72
N ASN A 307 -6.44 -10.37 4.59
CA ASN A 307 -6.69 -11.08 3.35
C ASN A 307 -5.43 -11.56 2.64
N PHE A 308 -4.33 -10.81 2.74
CA PHE A 308 -3.15 -11.07 1.93
C PHE A 308 -1.91 -11.41 2.78
N ASN A 309 -1.83 -10.91 4.01
CA ASN A 309 -0.63 -10.95 4.85
C ASN A 309 0.64 -10.48 4.09
N LEU A 310 0.48 -9.44 3.29
CA LEU A 310 1.51 -8.85 2.45
C LEU A 310 1.83 -7.43 2.90
N PRO A 311 3.08 -6.96 2.72
CA PRO A 311 3.44 -5.59 3.05
C PRO A 311 2.76 -4.60 2.12
N LEU A 312 2.24 -3.51 2.69
CA LEU A 312 1.99 -2.29 1.91
C LEU A 312 3.32 -1.66 1.55
N LYS A 313 3.53 -1.37 0.25
CA LYS A 313 4.74 -0.71 -0.24
C LYS A 313 4.53 0.78 -0.39
N PHE A 314 3.41 1.19 -0.99
CA PHE A 314 3.09 2.58 -1.23
C PHE A 314 1.64 2.91 -0.91
N LEU A 315 1.43 4.16 -0.48
CA LEU A 315 0.15 4.84 -0.44
C LEU A 315 0.12 5.92 -1.53
N CYS A 316 -0.93 5.89 -2.36
CA CYS A 316 -1.17 6.91 -3.37
C CYS A 316 -2.46 7.68 -3.03
N PHE A 317 -2.39 8.99 -3.15
CA PHE A 317 -3.48 9.93 -2.90
C PHE A 317 -3.45 11.02 -3.97
N GLY A 318 -4.53 11.79 -4.14
CA GLY A 318 -4.58 12.90 -5.10
C GLY A 318 -4.18 12.55 -6.54
N GLU A 319 -4.12 13.57 -7.38
CA GLU A 319 -3.92 13.45 -8.83
C GLU A 319 -2.47 13.77 -9.29
N LYS A 320 -1.67 14.40 -8.43
CA LYS A 320 -0.31 14.80 -8.78
C LYS A 320 0.65 13.61 -8.74
N VAL A 321 1.70 13.67 -9.52
CA VAL A 321 2.72 12.61 -9.58
C VAL A 321 3.52 12.48 -8.28
N GLU A 322 3.58 13.54 -7.49
CA GLU A 322 4.21 13.57 -6.18
C GLU A 322 3.32 13.02 -5.04
N ASP A 323 2.03 12.79 -5.33
CA ASP A 323 1.07 12.31 -4.33
C ASP A 323 1.20 10.79 -4.11
N ILE A 324 2.38 10.38 -3.71
CA ILE A 324 2.77 9.01 -3.35
C ILE A 324 3.74 9.03 -2.18
N GLU A 325 3.64 8.04 -1.33
CA GLU A 325 4.57 7.85 -0.21
C GLU A 325 4.83 6.37 0.04
N MET A 326 6.05 6.02 0.43
CA MET A 326 6.34 4.69 0.96
C MET A 326 5.54 4.47 2.24
N PHE A 327 4.95 3.29 2.39
CA PHE A 327 4.14 3.02 3.58
C PHE A 327 5.02 2.94 4.82
N ASP A 328 4.76 3.83 5.76
CA ASP A 328 5.27 3.78 7.12
C ASP A 328 4.11 3.73 8.11
N LEU A 329 3.99 2.62 8.83
CA LEU A 329 2.91 2.39 9.77
C LEU A 329 2.89 3.45 10.88
N GLU A 330 4.06 3.86 11.36
CA GLU A 330 4.17 4.88 12.40
C GLU A 330 3.59 6.20 11.93
N LYS A 331 4.07 6.64 10.77
CA LYS A 331 3.62 7.87 10.17
C LYS A 331 2.13 7.82 9.88
N PHE A 332 1.63 6.70 9.35
CA PHE A 332 0.22 6.50 9.08
C PHE A 332 -0.64 6.64 10.34
N ILE A 333 -0.28 5.92 11.41
CA ILE A 333 -1.02 5.98 12.68
C ILE A 333 -0.91 7.36 13.32
N LYS A 334 0.25 8.00 13.30
CA LYS A 334 0.42 9.38 13.80
C LYS A 334 -0.50 10.37 13.07
N VAL A 335 -0.62 10.25 11.76
CA VAL A 335 -1.50 11.11 10.97
C VAL A 335 -2.96 10.79 11.24
N MET A 336 -3.34 9.53 11.35
CA MET A 336 -4.69 9.10 11.72
C MET A 336 -5.15 9.68 13.06
N LEU A 337 -4.23 9.95 13.96
CA LEU A 337 -4.50 10.39 15.33
C LEU A 337 -4.11 11.85 15.60
N LYS A 338 -3.65 12.57 14.59
CA LYS A 338 -3.08 13.94 14.75
C LYS A 338 -4.00 14.94 15.46
N ASN A 339 -5.32 14.80 15.32
CA ASN A 339 -6.31 15.67 15.98
C ASN A 339 -6.94 15.01 17.23
N PHE A 340 -6.38 13.89 17.64
CA PHE A 340 -6.74 13.23 18.88
C PHE A 340 -5.95 13.93 19.98
N SER A 341 -6.47 15.05 20.48
CA SER A 341 -5.79 15.84 21.51
C SER A 341 -5.46 14.95 22.70
N PHE A 342 -4.18 14.57 22.78
CA PHE A 342 -3.59 14.34 24.08
C PHE A 342 -3.59 15.73 24.73
N LEU A 343 -4.47 15.98 25.66
CA LEU A 343 -4.22 17.01 26.64
C LEU A 343 -2.95 16.51 27.32
N GLU A 344 -1.81 17.10 26.96
CA GLU A 344 -0.63 17.11 27.79
C GLU A 344 -1.10 17.84 29.07
N GLU A 345 -1.52 17.07 30.06
CA GLU A 345 -1.52 17.56 31.43
C GLU A 345 -0.04 17.55 31.84
N GLU A 346 0.44 18.77 32.10
CA GLU A 346 1.71 19.09 32.74
C GLU A 346 1.97 18.28 34.03
#